data_8c1dc9a5f262dcb3188439a99f87517f
#
_entry.id   8c1dc9a5f262dcb3188439a99f87517f
#
_cell.length_a   1.000
_cell.length_b   1.000
_cell.length_c   1.000
_cell.angle_alpha   90.00
_cell.angle_beta   90.00
_cell.angle_gamma   90.00
#
_symmetry.space_group_name_H-M   'P 1'
#
loop_
_entity.id
_entity.type
_entity.pdbx_description
1 polymer ?
#
loop_
_entity_poly.entity_id
_entity_poly.type
_entity_poly.pdbx_seq_one_letter_code
_entity_poly.pdbx_strand_id
1 'polypeptide(L)'
;MPRYFFNYRINGVLEKDPEGSELPSDEVALEEAQIAARELLAAKIRVGDLVDGDEFEVTTGDGTVVHTLPLRSVLKLDEHG
;
A
#
# COMPACT_ATOMS: atom_id res chain seq x y z
N MET A 1 8.19 -13.04 -14.48
CA MET A 1 7.15 -12.57 -13.56
C MET A 1 7.00 -11.06 -13.72
N PRO A 2 5.79 -10.55 -13.65
CA PRO A 2 5.64 -9.10 -13.76
C PRO A 2 6.26 -8.38 -12.58
N ARG A 3 6.62 -7.13 -12.80
CA ARG A 3 7.18 -6.30 -11.75
C ARG A 3 6.11 -5.33 -11.30
N TYR A 4 5.94 -5.23 -9.99
CA TYR A 4 4.95 -4.34 -9.39
C TYR A 4 5.65 -3.27 -8.60
N PHE A 5 5.09 -2.08 -8.62
CA PHE A 5 5.64 -0.93 -7.92
C PHE A 5 4.63 -0.49 -6.87
N PHE A 6 5.10 -0.34 -5.65
CA PHE A 6 4.25 0.00 -4.51
C PHE A 6 4.46 1.46 -4.19
N ASN A 7 3.78 2.31 -4.93
CA ASN A 7 3.91 3.74 -4.75
C ASN A 7 3.05 4.18 -3.58
N TYR A 8 3.50 5.19 -2.87
CA TYR A 8 2.81 5.60 -1.64
C TYR A 8 2.43 7.06 -1.77
N ARG A 9 1.15 7.35 -1.55
CA ARG A 9 0.66 8.72 -1.62
C ARG A 9 0.40 9.24 -0.22
N ILE A 10 1.08 10.35 0.11
CA ILE A 10 0.98 10.98 1.42
C ILE A 10 0.58 12.42 1.17
N ASN A 11 -0.55 12.86 1.73
CA ASN A 11 -0.99 14.25 1.61
C ASN A 11 -1.02 14.71 0.15
N GLY A 12 -1.45 13.84 -0.73
CA GLY A 12 -1.56 14.17 -2.14
C GLY A 12 -0.26 14.08 -2.92
N VAL A 13 0.85 13.79 -2.27
CA VAL A 13 2.14 13.68 -2.94
C VAL A 13 2.48 12.21 -3.13
N LEU A 14 2.75 11.83 -4.37
CA LEU A 14 3.05 10.45 -4.69
C LEU A 14 4.55 10.20 -4.57
N GLU A 15 4.92 9.25 -3.74
CA GLU A 15 6.29 8.80 -3.61
C GLU A 15 6.42 7.48 -4.33
N LYS A 16 7.22 7.46 -5.36
CA LYS A 16 7.32 6.29 -6.21
C LYS A 16 8.31 5.30 -5.66
N ASP A 17 7.95 4.03 -5.80
CA ASP A 17 8.84 2.92 -5.48
C ASP A 17 9.86 2.82 -6.62
N PRO A 18 11.16 3.04 -6.35
CA PRO A 18 12.13 3.09 -7.44
C PRO A 18 12.50 1.74 -8.00
N GLU A 19 12.27 0.66 -7.28
CA GLU A 19 12.77 -0.65 -7.68
C GLU A 19 11.69 -1.64 -8.03
N GLY A 20 10.60 -1.62 -7.30
CA GLY A 20 9.53 -2.59 -7.50
C GLY A 20 9.90 -3.97 -7.00
N SER A 21 8.99 -4.90 -7.21
CA SER A 21 9.17 -6.29 -6.81
C SER A 21 8.56 -7.18 -7.88
N GLU A 22 9.20 -8.29 -8.15
CA GLU A 22 8.66 -9.28 -9.08
C GLU A 22 7.77 -10.22 -8.32
N LEU A 23 6.50 -10.29 -8.71
CA LEU A 23 5.51 -11.10 -8.02
C LEU A 23 4.69 -11.84 -9.06
N PRO A 24 4.14 -12.99 -8.70
CA PRO A 24 3.51 -13.86 -9.70
C PRO A 24 2.14 -13.39 -10.18
N SER A 25 1.44 -12.56 -9.41
CA SER A 25 0.09 -12.18 -9.80
C SER A 25 -0.33 -10.91 -9.11
N ASP A 26 -1.41 -10.31 -9.62
CA ASP A 26 -2.01 -9.13 -9.00
C ASP A 26 -2.47 -9.42 -7.57
N GLU A 27 -2.98 -10.63 -7.34
CA GLU A 27 -3.43 -11.01 -6.01
C GLU A 27 -2.30 -11.04 -5.01
N VAL A 28 -1.15 -11.58 -5.41
CA VAL A 28 0.00 -11.60 -4.53
C VAL A 28 0.49 -10.17 -4.28
N ALA A 29 0.42 -9.33 -5.31
CA ALA A 29 0.80 -7.94 -5.12
C ALA A 29 -0.10 -7.24 -4.11
N LEU A 30 -1.40 -7.55 -4.14
CA LEU A 30 -2.32 -6.98 -3.15
C LEU A 30 -1.98 -7.46 -1.74
N GLU A 31 -1.67 -8.74 -1.59
CA GLU A 31 -1.28 -9.27 -0.29
C GLU A 31 -0.05 -8.58 0.25
N GLU A 32 0.95 -8.38 -0.61
CA GLU A 32 2.15 -7.68 -0.20
C GLU A 32 1.87 -6.24 0.20
N ALA A 33 1.00 -5.59 -0.55
CA ALA A 33 0.63 -4.21 -0.24
C ALA A 33 -0.09 -4.15 1.12
N GLN A 34 -0.94 -5.13 1.41
CA GLN A 34 -1.64 -5.15 2.68
C GLN A 34 -0.68 -5.34 3.85
N ILE A 35 0.33 -6.18 3.67
CA ILE A 35 1.33 -6.39 4.71
C ILE A 35 2.11 -5.09 4.94
N ALA A 36 2.56 -4.47 3.86
CA ALA A 36 3.31 -3.23 3.96
C ALA A 36 2.46 -2.12 4.60
N ALA A 37 1.17 -2.07 4.24
CA ALA A 37 0.28 -1.06 4.78
C ALA A 37 0.08 -1.25 6.29
N ARG A 38 -0.04 -2.50 6.73
CA ARG A 38 -0.18 -2.75 8.17
C ARG A 38 1.05 -2.31 8.94
N GLU A 39 2.22 -2.59 8.39
CA GLU A 39 3.45 -2.21 9.06
C GLU A 39 3.59 -0.71 9.13
N LEU A 40 3.26 -0.03 8.05
CA LEU A 40 3.36 1.40 8.00
C LEU A 40 2.33 2.05 8.93
N LEU A 41 1.11 1.50 8.94
CA LEU A 41 0.06 2.01 9.81
C LEU A 41 0.45 1.87 11.28
N ALA A 42 1.03 0.73 11.63
CA ALA A 42 1.48 0.52 13.01
C ALA A 42 2.54 1.54 13.41
N ALA A 43 3.47 1.83 12.52
CA ALA A 43 4.50 2.81 12.80
C ALA A 43 3.90 4.21 12.97
N LYS A 44 2.94 4.58 12.13
CA LYS A 44 2.30 5.89 12.23
C LYS A 44 1.50 6.04 13.51
N ILE A 45 0.81 4.98 13.90
CA ILE A 45 0.04 5.02 15.15
C ILE A 45 0.97 5.17 16.35
N ARG A 46 2.11 4.50 16.30
CA ARG A 46 3.06 4.53 17.40
C ARG A 46 3.56 5.94 17.65
N VAL A 47 3.73 6.74 16.60
CA VAL A 47 4.20 8.10 16.75
C VAL A 47 3.07 9.13 16.74
N GLY A 48 1.82 8.68 16.69
CA GLY A 48 0.69 9.59 16.77
C GLY A 48 0.36 10.31 15.47
N ASP A 49 0.85 9.84 14.34
CA ASP A 49 0.58 10.48 13.07
C ASP A 49 -0.82 10.19 12.58
N LEU A 50 -1.33 11.10 11.77
CA LEU A 50 -2.59 10.88 11.08
C LEU A 50 -2.35 10.00 9.87
N VAL A 51 -3.33 9.16 9.57
CA VAL A 51 -3.23 8.28 8.39
C VAL A 51 -4.32 8.58 7.38
N ASP A 52 -5.05 9.65 7.57
CA ASP A 52 -6.19 9.96 6.73
C ASP A 52 -5.71 10.37 5.35
N GLY A 53 -6.22 9.68 4.33
CA GLY A 53 -5.90 10.02 2.95
C GLY A 53 -4.65 9.37 2.39
N ASP A 54 -3.85 8.72 3.22
CA ASP A 54 -2.67 8.02 2.72
C ASP A 54 -3.09 6.71 2.05
N GLU A 55 -2.39 6.35 0.98
CA GLU A 55 -2.75 5.13 0.28
C GLU A 55 -1.56 4.61 -0.51
N PHE A 56 -1.57 3.30 -0.76
CA PHE A 56 -0.67 2.69 -1.72
C PHE A 56 -1.35 2.62 -3.08
N GLU A 57 -0.57 2.86 -4.12
CA GLU A 57 -0.99 2.58 -5.49
C GLU A 57 -0.05 1.54 -6.04
N VAL A 58 -0.57 0.37 -6.33
CA VAL A 58 0.22 -0.72 -6.89
C VAL A 58 0.11 -0.64 -8.40
N THR A 59 1.25 -0.42 -9.06
CA THR A 59 1.26 -0.29 -10.51
C THR A 59 2.16 -1.35 -11.13
N THR A 60 1.89 -1.66 -12.38
CA THR A 60 2.76 -2.51 -13.18
C THR A 60 3.79 -1.64 -13.88
N GLY A 61 4.73 -2.28 -14.59
CA GLY A 61 5.83 -1.57 -15.20
C GLY A 61 5.40 -0.58 -16.27
N ASP A 62 4.22 -0.77 -16.86
CA ASP A 62 3.71 0.16 -17.86
C ASP A 62 2.89 1.29 -17.24
N GLY A 63 2.84 1.36 -15.92
CA GLY A 63 2.14 2.43 -15.25
C GLY A 63 0.67 2.17 -14.96
N THR A 64 0.18 0.98 -15.29
CA THR A 64 -1.21 0.63 -15.01
C THR A 64 -1.40 0.45 -13.51
N VAL A 65 -2.37 1.13 -12.93
CA VAL A 65 -2.70 0.96 -11.50
C VAL A 65 -3.61 -0.25 -11.40
N VAL A 66 -3.11 -1.30 -10.72
CA VAL A 66 -3.90 -2.52 -10.55
C VAL A 66 -4.60 -2.56 -9.21
N HIS A 67 -4.09 -1.85 -8.22
CA HIS A 67 -4.74 -1.75 -6.91
C HIS A 67 -4.53 -0.36 -6.33
N THR A 68 -5.55 0.12 -5.63
CA THR A 68 -5.41 1.31 -4.80
C THR A 68 -5.85 0.89 -3.40
N LEU A 69 -4.93 1.01 -2.44
CA LEU A 69 -5.17 0.50 -1.11
C LEU A 69 -5.01 1.62 -0.09
N PRO A 70 -6.13 2.21 0.33
CA PRO A 70 -6.03 3.24 1.38
C PRO A 70 -5.47 2.62 2.64
N LEU A 71 -4.57 3.35 3.30
CA LEU A 71 -3.92 2.84 4.49
C LEU A 71 -4.94 2.49 5.56
N ARG A 72 -5.97 3.31 5.69
CA ARG A 72 -7.00 3.08 6.69
C ARG A 72 -7.78 1.79 6.42
N SER A 73 -7.76 1.26 5.20
CA SER A 73 -8.53 0.07 4.89
C SER A 73 -7.97 -1.18 5.55
N VAL A 74 -6.71 -1.15 5.98
CA VAL A 74 -6.14 -2.29 6.69
C VAL A 74 -6.26 -2.14 8.19
N LEU A 75 -6.83 -1.04 8.66
CA LEU A 75 -7.14 -0.87 10.06
C LEU A 75 -8.42 -1.63 10.33
N LYS A 76 -8.28 -2.92 10.48
CA LYS A 76 -9.42 -3.75 10.71
C LYS A 76 -9.68 -3.75 12.16
N LEU A 77 -10.41 -2.77 12.56
CA LEU A 77 -10.96 -2.89 13.87
C LEU A 77 -11.78 -4.12 13.83
N ASP A 78 -11.58 -4.92 14.75
CA ASP A 78 -12.20 -6.18 14.73
C ASP A 78 -13.67 -6.00 14.93
N GLU A 79 -14.38 -5.94 13.85
CA GLU A 79 -15.74 -5.61 13.92
C GLU A 79 -16.57 -6.68 14.47
N HIS A 80 -16.07 -7.85 14.62
CA HIS A 80 -16.82 -8.80 15.30
C HIS A 80 -16.17 -9.14 16.58
N GLY A 81 -15.57 -8.21 16.95
CA GLY A 81 -14.90 -8.29 18.27
C GLY A 81 -14.24 -9.30 18.11
#